data_45a2b2628a60c466b4355cdb81a23e7c
#
_entry.id   45a2b2628a60c466b4355cdb81a23e7c
#
_cell.length_a   1.000
_cell.length_b   1.000
_cell.length_c   1.000
_cell.angle_alpha   90.00
_cell.angle_beta   90.00
_cell.angle_gamma   90.00
#
_symmetry.space_group_name_H-M   'P 1'
#
loop_
_entity.id
_entity.type
_entity.pdbx_description
1 polymer ?
#
loop_
_entity_poly.entity_id
_entity_poly.type
_entity_poly.pdbx_seq_one_letter_code
_entity_poly.pdbx_strand_id
1 'polypeptide(L)'
;MTLSSSKIALEVVRFSFRLGEKQILQEISFQVAEGEYLSIIGPNGAGKTTLLKCLIGIYTVGQGGIRWFGRPLEEYRRRQLARRISYVPQADGRLPPFTVEEFVLLGRYPYLSPFTTIRPWDRQAAQEAMEATQVADLADRLLETLSGGERQKVFLAAALAQGADVLLLDEPTTFLDYHHQAEIRALLRRLNAAGRTILAVTHDVNPAALDSQRILALREGRIAFCGPPEHLMQPEVLRNIYSAELLLMPHPSTGQPIIVPTALETNENQERLK
;
A
#
# COMPACT_ATOMS: atom_id res chain seq x y z
N MET A 1 32.06 6.29 -3.18
CA MET A 1 30.98 5.27 -3.08
C MET A 1 30.16 5.35 -4.34
N THR A 2 30.32 4.39 -5.23
CA THR A 2 29.58 4.28 -6.49
C THR A 2 28.12 4.04 -6.17
N LEU A 3 27.24 4.97 -6.55
CA LEU A 3 25.80 4.79 -6.55
C LEU A 3 25.50 3.56 -7.44
N SER A 4 25.17 2.44 -6.80
CA SER A 4 24.61 1.28 -7.48
C SER A 4 23.37 1.79 -8.22
N SER A 5 23.36 1.67 -9.55
CA SER A 5 22.22 2.00 -10.39
C SER A 5 21.09 1.04 -10.03
N SER A 6 20.31 1.38 -9.01
CA SER A 6 19.12 0.59 -8.65
C SER A 6 18.17 0.57 -9.83
N LYS A 7 17.74 -0.64 -10.23
CA LYS A 7 16.78 -0.79 -11.32
C LYS A 7 15.46 -0.13 -10.93
N ILE A 8 14.83 0.55 -11.87
CA ILE A 8 13.53 1.20 -11.66
C ILE A 8 12.41 0.17 -11.87
N ALA A 9 11.60 -0.05 -10.84
CA ALA A 9 10.40 -0.87 -10.93
C ALA A 9 9.23 -0.09 -11.54
N LEU A 10 9.03 1.15 -11.09
CA LEU A 10 7.94 2.00 -11.54
C LEU A 10 8.46 3.39 -11.91
N GLU A 11 8.01 3.91 -13.04
CA GLU A 11 8.17 5.30 -13.44
C GLU A 11 6.83 5.91 -13.81
N VAL A 12 6.51 7.05 -13.23
CA VAL A 12 5.30 7.85 -13.52
C VAL A 12 5.76 9.24 -13.97
N VAL A 13 5.29 9.67 -15.14
CA VAL A 13 5.73 10.94 -15.78
C VAL A 13 4.52 11.79 -16.12
N ARG A 14 4.38 12.93 -15.43
CA ARG A 14 3.32 13.93 -15.61
C ARG A 14 1.93 13.31 -15.77
N PHE A 15 1.64 12.30 -14.95
CA PHE A 15 0.40 11.57 -15.04
C PHE A 15 -0.74 12.37 -14.42
N SER A 16 -1.83 12.50 -15.18
CA SER A 16 -3.06 13.19 -14.76
C SER A 16 -4.25 12.27 -15.02
N PHE A 17 -5.23 12.28 -14.12
CA PHE A 17 -6.43 11.44 -14.22
C PHE A 17 -7.69 12.20 -13.83
N ARG A 18 -8.76 12.01 -14.61
CA ARG A 18 -10.10 12.55 -14.35
C ARG A 18 -11.10 11.42 -14.20
N LEU A 19 -12.00 11.57 -13.26
CA LEU A 19 -13.16 10.68 -13.09
C LEU A 19 -14.42 11.48 -13.39
N GLY A 20 -15.02 11.24 -14.56
CA GLY A 20 -16.02 12.14 -15.12
C GLY A 20 -15.45 13.54 -15.34
N GLU A 21 -16.11 14.56 -14.81
CA GLU A 21 -15.62 15.95 -14.89
C GLU A 21 -14.59 16.31 -13.83
N LYS A 22 -14.47 15.52 -12.76
CA LYS A 22 -13.60 15.83 -11.63
C LYS A 22 -12.15 15.43 -11.90
N GLN A 23 -11.24 16.40 -11.79
CA GLN A 23 -9.79 16.14 -11.78
C GLN A 23 -9.42 15.50 -10.44
N ILE A 24 -8.82 14.30 -10.48
CA ILE A 24 -8.44 13.54 -9.27
C ILE A 24 -6.92 13.57 -9.08
N LEU A 25 -6.14 13.40 -10.16
CA LEU A 25 -4.67 13.45 -10.13
C LEU A 25 -4.18 14.46 -11.15
N GLN A 26 -3.16 15.25 -10.78
CA GLN A 26 -2.64 16.34 -11.59
C GLN A 26 -1.11 16.29 -11.64
N GLU A 27 -0.56 16.02 -12.82
CA GLU A 27 0.87 16.07 -13.15
C GLU A 27 1.76 15.28 -12.17
N ILE A 28 1.30 14.10 -11.74
CA ILE A 28 2.03 13.22 -10.85
C ILE A 28 3.28 12.70 -11.53
N SER A 29 4.46 12.91 -10.94
CA SER A 29 5.74 12.40 -11.44
C SER A 29 6.58 11.86 -10.29
N PHE A 30 6.93 10.58 -10.33
CA PHE A 30 7.83 9.93 -9.39
C PHE A 30 8.35 8.60 -9.96
N GLN A 31 9.36 8.05 -9.32
CA GLN A 31 9.91 6.73 -9.65
C GLN A 31 9.97 5.89 -8.38
N VAL A 32 9.98 4.56 -8.52
CA VAL A 32 10.21 3.60 -7.43
C VAL A 32 11.26 2.61 -7.88
N ALA A 33 12.28 2.39 -7.06
CA ALA A 33 13.32 1.41 -7.32
C ALA A 33 12.83 -0.02 -7.01
N GLU A 34 13.44 -1.03 -7.65
CA GLU A 34 13.22 -2.43 -7.25
C GLU A 34 13.69 -2.63 -5.80
N GLY A 35 12.87 -3.30 -4.99
CA GLY A 35 13.14 -3.53 -3.56
C GLY A 35 12.85 -2.34 -2.64
N GLU A 36 12.34 -1.23 -3.17
CA GLU A 36 11.99 -0.06 -2.36
C GLU A 36 10.63 -0.25 -1.66
N TYR A 37 10.52 0.21 -0.41
CA TYR A 37 9.26 0.40 0.28
C TYR A 37 8.88 1.88 0.26
N LEU A 38 7.88 2.23 -0.55
CA LEU A 38 7.30 3.57 -0.66
C LEU A 38 5.95 3.59 0.06
N SER A 39 5.77 4.47 1.04
CA SER A 39 4.46 4.79 1.60
C SER A 39 3.83 5.97 0.87
N ILE A 40 2.55 5.86 0.54
CA ILE A 40 1.73 6.93 -0.05
C ILE A 40 0.76 7.43 1.00
N ILE A 41 0.91 8.67 1.42
CA ILE A 41 0.12 9.30 2.47
C ILE A 41 -0.65 10.52 1.96
N GLY A 42 -1.45 11.12 2.82
CA GLY A 42 -2.19 12.36 2.56
C GLY A 42 -3.62 12.29 3.08
N PRO A 43 -4.33 13.43 3.12
CA PRO A 43 -5.70 13.51 3.61
C PRO A 43 -6.67 12.65 2.79
N ASN A 44 -7.86 12.43 3.35
CA ASN A 44 -8.93 11.73 2.64
C ASN A 44 -9.33 12.52 1.39
N GLY A 45 -9.55 11.81 0.30
CA GLY A 45 -9.87 12.43 -0.99
C GLY A 45 -8.66 12.97 -1.77
N ALA A 46 -7.41 12.85 -1.27
CA ALA A 46 -6.22 13.31 -1.98
C ALA A 46 -5.89 12.51 -3.27
N GLY A 47 -6.56 11.39 -3.53
CA GLY A 47 -6.36 10.60 -4.73
C GLY A 47 -5.48 9.35 -4.56
N LYS A 48 -5.13 8.95 -3.34
CA LYS A 48 -4.21 7.82 -3.03
C LYS A 48 -4.65 6.49 -3.66
N THR A 49 -5.85 6.00 -3.30
CA THR A 49 -6.46 4.78 -3.88
C THR A 49 -6.63 4.89 -5.40
N THR A 50 -7.01 6.08 -5.89
CA THR A 50 -7.12 6.34 -7.33
C THR A 50 -5.77 6.17 -8.02
N LEU A 51 -4.70 6.68 -7.43
CA LEU A 51 -3.35 6.50 -7.96
C LEU A 51 -3.01 5.02 -8.06
N LEU A 52 -3.18 4.21 -6.99
CA LEU A 52 -2.93 2.77 -7.05
C LEU A 52 -3.73 2.09 -8.17
N LYS A 53 -5.03 2.41 -8.31
CA LYS A 53 -5.88 1.85 -9.35
C LYS A 53 -5.44 2.24 -10.77
N CYS A 54 -4.90 3.44 -10.96
CA CYS A 54 -4.28 3.86 -12.22
C CYS A 54 -2.99 3.07 -12.50
N LEU A 55 -2.12 2.88 -11.48
CA LEU A 55 -0.85 2.18 -11.63
C LEU A 55 -1.01 0.72 -12.11
N ILE A 56 -2.13 0.06 -11.81
CA ILE A 56 -2.43 -1.31 -12.25
C ILE A 56 -3.39 -1.38 -13.45
N GLY A 57 -3.76 -0.25 -14.01
CA GLY A 57 -4.62 -0.19 -15.19
C GLY A 57 -6.09 -0.57 -14.93
N ILE A 58 -6.59 -0.45 -13.69
CA ILE A 58 -8.04 -0.51 -13.41
C ILE A 58 -8.71 0.72 -14.01
N TYR A 59 -8.10 1.90 -13.84
CA TYR A 59 -8.47 3.11 -14.54
C TYR A 59 -7.49 3.33 -15.70
N THR A 60 -8.00 3.32 -16.93
CA THR A 60 -7.18 3.29 -18.16
C THR A 60 -7.10 4.62 -18.91
N VAL A 61 -7.90 5.61 -18.52
CA VAL A 61 -8.00 6.89 -19.24
C VAL A 61 -7.29 7.98 -18.44
N GLY A 62 -5.97 8.14 -18.66
CA GLY A 62 -5.16 9.20 -18.07
C GLY A 62 -4.30 9.89 -19.14
N GLN A 63 -3.75 11.05 -18.80
CA GLN A 63 -2.74 11.74 -19.60
C GLN A 63 -1.37 11.58 -18.92
N GLY A 64 -0.29 11.53 -19.68
CA GLY A 64 1.04 11.24 -19.17
C GLY A 64 1.42 9.77 -19.29
N GLY A 65 2.47 9.32 -18.61
CA GLY A 65 3.01 7.97 -18.77
C GLY A 65 3.14 7.21 -17.45
N ILE A 66 2.81 5.93 -17.48
CA ILE A 66 3.11 4.96 -16.41
C ILE A 66 3.91 3.84 -17.05
N ARG A 67 5.07 3.53 -16.47
CA ARG A 67 5.93 2.44 -16.93
C ARG A 67 6.28 1.52 -15.77
N TRP A 68 6.12 0.23 -15.99
CA TRP A 68 6.62 -0.80 -15.09
C TRP A 68 7.81 -1.49 -15.70
N PHE A 69 8.93 -1.57 -14.98
CA PHE A 69 10.17 -2.21 -15.43
C PHE A 69 10.61 -1.70 -16.83
N GLY A 70 10.49 -0.38 -17.04
CA GLY A 70 10.83 0.29 -18.29
C GLY A 70 9.81 0.16 -19.42
N ARG A 71 8.76 -0.68 -19.29
CA ARG A 71 7.74 -0.90 -20.30
C ARG A 71 6.46 -0.11 -20.00
N PRO A 72 5.85 0.58 -20.99
CA PRO A 72 4.57 1.28 -20.84
C PRO A 72 3.45 0.35 -20.33
N LEU A 73 2.60 0.86 -19.42
CA LEU A 73 1.51 0.10 -18.80
C LEU A 73 0.51 -0.45 -19.84
N GLU A 74 0.19 0.35 -20.85
CA GLU A 74 -0.73 0.03 -21.95
C GLU A 74 -0.26 -1.14 -22.83
N GLU A 75 1.03 -1.43 -22.85
CA GLU A 75 1.59 -2.56 -23.59
C GLU A 75 1.49 -3.91 -22.86
N TYR A 76 1.15 -3.87 -21.56
CA TYR A 76 0.99 -5.11 -20.80
C TYR A 76 -0.36 -5.76 -21.07
N ARG A 77 -0.37 -7.05 -21.35
CA ARG A 77 -1.57 -7.86 -21.19
C ARG A 77 -1.86 -8.03 -19.71
N ARG A 78 -3.12 -7.99 -19.28
CA ARG A 78 -3.52 -8.08 -17.86
C ARG A 78 -2.84 -9.22 -17.09
N ARG A 79 -2.73 -10.42 -17.70
CA ARG A 79 -2.05 -11.56 -17.07
C ARG A 79 -0.54 -11.37 -16.90
N GLN A 80 0.10 -10.69 -17.85
CA GLN A 80 1.54 -10.39 -17.77
C GLN A 80 1.80 -9.40 -16.62
N LEU A 81 0.99 -8.36 -16.52
CA LEU A 81 1.08 -7.40 -15.43
C LEU A 81 0.83 -8.08 -14.09
N ALA A 82 -0.23 -8.90 -13.98
CA ALA A 82 -0.59 -9.61 -12.76
C ALA A 82 0.47 -10.64 -12.31
N ARG A 83 1.40 -11.07 -13.14
CA ARG A 83 2.56 -11.90 -12.73
C ARG A 83 3.68 -11.08 -12.10
N ARG A 84 3.67 -9.77 -12.26
CA ARG A 84 4.70 -8.86 -11.79
C ARG A 84 4.22 -7.98 -10.64
N ILE A 85 2.92 -7.70 -10.58
CA ILE A 85 2.32 -6.77 -9.62
C ILE A 85 1.09 -7.43 -9.02
N SER A 86 1.01 -7.47 -7.70
CA SER A 86 -0.20 -7.84 -6.96
C SER A 86 -0.79 -6.62 -6.25
N TYR A 87 -2.10 -6.63 -6.10
CA TYR A 87 -2.85 -5.55 -5.46
C TYR A 87 -3.75 -6.10 -4.38
N VAL A 88 -3.60 -5.57 -3.18
CA VAL A 88 -4.49 -5.82 -2.04
C VAL A 88 -5.36 -4.60 -1.87
N PRO A 89 -6.65 -4.67 -2.20
CA PRO A 89 -7.58 -3.58 -1.99
C PRO A 89 -7.86 -3.39 -0.50
N GLN A 90 -8.36 -2.23 -0.13
CA GLN A 90 -8.97 -2.02 1.18
C GLN A 90 -10.08 -3.04 1.39
N ALA A 91 -10.11 -3.67 2.56
CA ALA A 91 -11.08 -4.73 2.86
C ALA A 91 -12.46 -4.12 3.16
N ASP A 92 -13.17 -3.78 2.10
CA ASP A 92 -14.56 -3.32 2.13
C ASP A 92 -15.46 -4.25 1.30
N GLY A 93 -16.67 -4.48 1.77
CA GLY A 93 -17.70 -5.14 1.02
C GLY A 93 -17.98 -6.61 1.40
N ARG A 94 -18.84 -7.24 0.57
CA ARG A 94 -19.27 -8.64 0.72
C ARG A 94 -18.13 -9.57 0.34
N LEU A 95 -17.86 -10.52 1.21
CA LEU A 95 -16.89 -11.56 0.94
C LEU A 95 -17.51 -12.66 0.06
N PRO A 96 -16.73 -13.20 -0.88
CA PRO A 96 -17.18 -14.38 -1.61
C PRO A 96 -17.24 -15.59 -0.65
N PRO A 97 -18.14 -16.55 -0.89
CA PRO A 97 -18.29 -17.75 -0.05
C PRO A 97 -17.19 -18.78 -0.38
N PHE A 98 -15.94 -18.41 -0.17
CA PHE A 98 -14.77 -19.26 -0.35
C PHE A 98 -14.16 -19.62 1.00
N THR A 99 -13.52 -20.78 1.08
CA THR A 99 -12.56 -21.08 2.13
C THR A 99 -11.29 -20.25 1.95
N VAL A 100 -10.47 -20.20 3.00
CA VAL A 100 -9.17 -19.52 2.96
C VAL A 100 -8.29 -20.11 1.85
N GLU A 101 -8.16 -21.45 1.77
CA GLU A 101 -7.37 -22.11 0.72
C GLU A 101 -7.88 -21.75 -0.67
N GLU A 102 -9.18 -21.84 -0.91
CA GLU A 102 -9.78 -21.50 -2.20
C GLU A 102 -9.49 -20.07 -2.60
N PHE A 103 -9.62 -19.13 -1.65
CA PHE A 103 -9.34 -17.72 -1.91
C PHE A 103 -7.86 -17.45 -2.20
N VAL A 104 -6.96 -18.04 -1.44
CA VAL A 104 -5.51 -17.90 -1.66
C VAL A 104 -5.10 -18.48 -3.00
N LEU A 105 -5.71 -19.61 -3.41
CA LEU A 105 -5.50 -20.21 -4.73
C LEU A 105 -5.95 -19.30 -5.88
N LEU A 106 -6.88 -18.36 -5.68
CA LEU A 106 -7.20 -17.34 -6.71
C LEU A 106 -5.99 -16.48 -7.06
N GLY A 107 -5.05 -16.29 -6.14
CA GLY A 107 -3.77 -15.62 -6.43
C GLY A 107 -3.01 -16.28 -7.58
N ARG A 108 -3.23 -17.57 -7.84
CA ARG A 108 -2.60 -18.32 -8.95
C ARG A 108 -3.27 -18.10 -10.31
N TYR A 109 -4.41 -17.41 -10.37
CA TYR A 109 -5.16 -17.15 -11.60
C TYR A 109 -4.32 -16.62 -12.78
N PRO A 110 -3.32 -15.75 -12.61
CA PRO A 110 -2.48 -15.29 -13.71
C PRO A 110 -1.68 -16.41 -14.42
N TYR A 111 -1.50 -17.57 -13.77
CA TYR A 111 -0.77 -18.71 -14.30
C TYR A 111 -1.68 -19.80 -14.89
N LEU A 112 -2.97 -19.74 -14.60
CA LEU A 112 -3.95 -20.71 -15.08
C LEU A 112 -4.46 -20.33 -16.48
N SER A 113 -4.80 -21.31 -17.30
CA SER A 113 -5.54 -21.13 -18.55
C SER A 113 -6.94 -21.74 -18.41
N PRO A 114 -7.90 -21.43 -19.29
CA PRO A 114 -9.25 -22.00 -19.22
C PRO A 114 -9.31 -23.53 -19.18
N PHE A 115 -8.27 -24.18 -19.66
CA PHE A 115 -8.16 -25.65 -19.77
C PHE A 115 -7.10 -26.24 -18.79
N THR A 116 -6.53 -25.43 -17.90
CA THR A 116 -5.49 -25.88 -16.96
C THR A 116 -6.10 -26.07 -15.58
N THR A 117 -6.01 -27.27 -15.05
CA THR A 117 -6.29 -27.54 -13.64
C THR A 117 -5.23 -26.93 -12.72
N ILE A 118 -5.58 -26.68 -11.47
CA ILE A 118 -4.63 -26.29 -10.43
C ILE A 118 -3.58 -27.40 -10.29
N ARG A 119 -2.32 -27.06 -10.39
CA ARG A 119 -1.18 -27.97 -10.38
C ARG A 119 -0.56 -28.03 -8.98
N PRO A 120 0.25 -29.08 -8.69
CA PRO A 120 0.89 -29.21 -7.38
C PRO A 120 1.67 -27.97 -6.93
N TRP A 121 2.39 -27.33 -7.84
CA TRP A 121 3.15 -26.10 -7.51
C TRP A 121 2.27 -24.87 -7.24
N ASP A 122 1.03 -24.83 -7.78
CA ASP A 122 0.09 -23.76 -7.43
C ASP A 122 -0.42 -23.93 -6.02
N ARG A 123 -0.70 -25.18 -5.59
CA ARG A 123 -1.05 -25.50 -4.20
C ARG A 123 0.12 -25.24 -3.26
N GLN A 124 1.33 -25.59 -3.66
CA GLN A 124 2.52 -25.32 -2.88
C GLN A 124 2.71 -23.80 -2.66
N ALA A 125 2.58 -22.99 -3.71
CA ALA A 125 2.69 -21.53 -3.61
C ALA A 125 1.60 -20.94 -2.69
N ALA A 126 0.38 -21.48 -2.74
CA ALA A 126 -0.69 -21.08 -1.83
C ALA A 126 -0.40 -21.47 -0.38
N GLN A 127 0.10 -22.69 -0.15
CA GLN A 127 0.49 -23.18 1.16
C GLN A 127 1.61 -22.34 1.77
N GLU A 128 2.71 -22.09 1.02
CA GLU A 128 3.82 -21.24 1.46
C GLU A 128 3.35 -19.82 1.80
N ALA A 129 2.41 -19.26 1.02
CA ALA A 129 1.83 -17.95 1.28
C ALA A 129 0.98 -17.94 2.56
N MET A 130 0.16 -18.97 2.80
CA MET A 130 -0.62 -19.11 4.02
C MET A 130 0.27 -19.27 5.27
N GLU A 131 1.36 -20.03 5.16
CA GLU A 131 2.35 -20.16 6.23
C GLU A 131 3.05 -18.85 6.53
N ALA A 132 3.50 -18.13 5.48
CA ALA A 132 4.17 -16.83 5.63
C ALA A 132 3.29 -15.78 6.31
N THR A 133 1.97 -15.84 6.12
CA THR A 133 0.97 -14.95 6.72
C THR A 133 0.33 -15.50 7.98
N GLN A 134 0.71 -16.71 8.41
CA GLN A 134 0.18 -17.39 9.61
C GLN A 134 -1.34 -17.61 9.57
N VAL A 135 -1.84 -18.08 8.43
CA VAL A 135 -3.26 -18.43 8.23
C VAL A 135 -3.45 -19.87 7.73
N ALA A 136 -2.40 -20.68 7.73
CA ALA A 136 -2.48 -22.09 7.27
C ALA A 136 -3.46 -22.93 8.08
N ASP A 137 -3.54 -22.72 9.39
CA ASP A 137 -4.49 -23.40 10.28
C ASP A 137 -5.96 -23.02 10.04
N LEU A 138 -6.19 -21.97 9.23
CA LEU A 138 -7.52 -21.48 8.88
C LEU A 138 -7.96 -21.93 7.47
N ALA A 139 -7.17 -22.78 6.78
CA ALA A 139 -7.35 -23.12 5.36
C ALA A 139 -8.78 -23.53 4.98
N ASP A 140 -9.44 -24.33 5.82
CA ASP A 140 -10.80 -24.84 5.59
C ASP A 140 -11.91 -23.89 6.08
N ARG A 141 -11.58 -22.79 6.75
CA ARG A 141 -12.58 -21.83 7.25
C ARG A 141 -13.09 -20.93 6.14
N LEU A 142 -14.38 -20.60 6.19
CA LEU A 142 -14.99 -19.61 5.29
C LEU A 142 -14.50 -18.20 5.62
N LEU A 143 -14.24 -17.38 4.61
CA LEU A 143 -13.77 -15.99 4.76
C LEU A 143 -14.68 -15.13 5.64
N GLU A 144 -16.00 -15.36 5.56
CA GLU A 144 -16.99 -14.62 6.35
C GLU A 144 -16.93 -14.89 7.85
N THR A 145 -16.31 -16.01 8.27
CA THR A 145 -16.16 -16.39 9.67
C THR A 145 -14.89 -15.86 10.32
N LEU A 146 -14.04 -15.19 9.55
CA LEU A 146 -12.76 -14.66 10.00
C LEU A 146 -12.91 -13.29 10.68
N SER A 147 -12.06 -13.03 11.66
CA SER A 147 -11.85 -11.68 12.19
C SER A 147 -11.27 -10.74 11.10
N GLY A 148 -11.37 -9.45 11.31
CA GLY A 148 -10.79 -8.46 10.38
C GLY A 148 -9.29 -8.67 10.15
N GLY A 149 -8.52 -8.97 11.21
CA GLY A 149 -7.09 -9.23 11.13
C GLY A 149 -6.74 -10.51 10.38
N GLU A 150 -7.43 -11.62 10.69
CA GLU A 150 -7.27 -12.89 9.97
C GLU A 150 -7.57 -12.72 8.47
N ARG A 151 -8.68 -12.05 8.16
CA ARG A 151 -9.08 -11.77 6.78
C ARG A 151 -8.04 -10.94 6.02
N GLN A 152 -7.48 -9.91 6.65
CA GLN A 152 -6.43 -9.11 6.02
C GLN A 152 -5.17 -9.92 5.73
N LYS A 153 -4.78 -10.82 6.65
CA LYS A 153 -3.68 -11.78 6.42
C LYS A 153 -3.98 -12.72 5.26
N VAL A 154 -5.23 -13.17 5.10
CA VAL A 154 -5.65 -14.01 3.94
C VAL A 154 -5.57 -13.24 2.63
N PHE A 155 -5.94 -11.95 2.60
CA PHE A 155 -5.77 -11.12 1.40
C PHE A 155 -4.29 -10.95 1.03
N LEU A 156 -3.43 -10.76 2.04
CA LEU A 156 -1.98 -10.74 1.83
C LEU A 156 -1.46 -12.11 1.35
N ALA A 157 -1.97 -13.23 1.90
CA ALA A 157 -1.61 -14.57 1.44
C ALA A 157 -1.95 -14.76 -0.04
N ALA A 158 -3.13 -14.35 -0.49
CA ALA A 158 -3.52 -14.42 -1.90
C ALA A 158 -2.59 -13.58 -2.79
N ALA A 159 -2.20 -12.37 -2.35
CA ALA A 159 -1.24 -11.53 -3.05
C ALA A 159 0.16 -12.14 -3.10
N LEU A 160 0.60 -12.82 -2.04
CA LEU A 160 1.88 -13.54 -1.99
C LEU A 160 1.88 -14.80 -2.85
N ALA A 161 0.79 -15.58 -2.83
CA ALA A 161 0.61 -16.76 -3.69
C ALA A 161 0.70 -16.41 -5.18
N GLN A 162 0.34 -15.18 -5.56
CA GLN A 162 0.51 -14.66 -6.92
C GLN A 162 1.99 -14.59 -7.32
N GLY A 163 2.94 -14.48 -6.39
CA GLY A 163 4.38 -14.50 -6.66
C GLY A 163 4.92 -13.25 -7.34
N ALA A 164 4.20 -12.12 -7.26
CA ALA A 164 4.57 -10.87 -7.90
C ALA A 164 5.82 -10.21 -7.27
N ASP A 165 6.57 -9.45 -8.07
CA ASP A 165 7.75 -8.70 -7.61
C ASP A 165 7.36 -7.47 -6.80
N VAL A 166 6.18 -6.90 -7.09
CA VAL A 166 5.66 -5.67 -6.49
C VAL A 166 4.34 -5.95 -5.78
N LEU A 167 4.21 -5.43 -4.54
CA LEU A 167 3.00 -5.42 -3.76
C LEU A 167 2.43 -4.00 -3.69
N LEU A 168 1.22 -3.80 -4.18
CA LEU A 168 0.45 -2.58 -4.00
C LEU A 168 -0.61 -2.82 -2.94
N LEU A 169 -0.61 -2.03 -1.89
CA LEU A 169 -1.46 -2.22 -0.71
C LEU A 169 -2.28 -0.96 -0.46
N ASP A 170 -3.59 -1.10 -0.42
CA ASP A 170 -4.50 0.01 -0.14
C ASP A 170 -5.01 -0.09 1.29
N GLU A 171 -4.45 0.70 2.19
CA GLU A 171 -4.74 0.75 3.62
C GLU A 171 -4.72 -0.62 4.32
N PRO A 172 -3.61 -1.38 4.27
CA PRO A 172 -3.55 -2.77 4.72
C PRO A 172 -3.74 -2.97 6.23
N THR A 173 -3.72 -1.93 7.03
CA THR A 173 -3.83 -1.98 8.50
C THR A 173 -5.07 -1.28 9.04
N THR A 174 -5.92 -0.71 8.16
CA THR A 174 -7.13 0.02 8.56
C THR A 174 -8.15 -0.94 9.17
N PHE A 175 -8.85 -0.50 10.22
CA PHE A 175 -9.84 -1.27 11.01
C PHE A 175 -9.29 -2.46 11.78
N LEU A 176 -7.97 -2.59 11.91
CA LEU A 176 -7.34 -3.62 12.72
C LEU A 176 -6.96 -3.08 14.10
N ASP A 177 -6.96 -3.95 15.10
CA ASP A 177 -6.37 -3.64 16.40
C ASP A 177 -4.84 -3.53 16.33
N TYR A 178 -4.23 -2.98 17.35
CA TYR A 178 -2.78 -2.73 17.40
C TYR A 178 -1.94 -4.00 17.23
N HIS A 179 -2.42 -5.15 17.72
CA HIS A 179 -1.70 -6.43 17.60
C HIS A 179 -1.62 -6.86 16.13
N HIS A 180 -2.76 -6.94 15.45
CA HIS A 180 -2.80 -7.30 14.03
C HIS A 180 -2.10 -6.29 13.13
N GLN A 181 -2.20 -4.98 13.44
CA GLN A 181 -1.42 -3.96 12.74
C GLN A 181 0.09 -4.22 12.85
N ALA A 182 0.59 -4.52 14.05
CA ALA A 182 2.00 -4.81 14.27
C ALA A 182 2.48 -6.05 13.51
N GLU A 183 1.65 -7.12 13.48
CA GLU A 183 1.96 -8.34 12.72
C GLU A 183 2.06 -8.10 11.21
N ILE A 184 1.09 -7.38 10.64
CA ILE A 184 1.08 -7.05 9.21
C ILE A 184 2.29 -6.18 8.86
N ARG A 185 2.58 -5.15 9.66
CA ARG A 185 3.76 -4.31 9.46
C ARG A 185 5.07 -5.11 9.52
N ALA A 186 5.19 -6.02 10.49
CA ALA A 186 6.35 -6.91 10.61
C ALA A 186 6.48 -7.83 9.39
N LEU A 187 5.36 -8.36 8.87
CA LEU A 187 5.34 -9.16 7.64
C LEU A 187 5.81 -8.34 6.44
N LEU A 188 5.27 -7.12 6.23
CA LEU A 188 5.65 -6.25 5.11
C LEU A 188 7.14 -5.88 5.17
N ARG A 189 7.68 -5.57 6.35
CA ARG A 189 9.13 -5.32 6.52
C ARG A 189 9.97 -6.54 6.14
N ARG A 190 9.56 -7.75 6.55
CA ARG A 190 10.27 -9.00 6.16
C ARG A 190 10.23 -9.21 4.65
N LEU A 191 9.09 -8.98 4.01
CA LEU A 191 8.94 -9.11 2.56
C LEU A 191 9.82 -8.10 1.80
N ASN A 192 9.87 -6.86 2.27
CA ASN A 192 10.72 -5.83 1.70
C ASN A 192 12.21 -6.16 1.90
N ALA A 193 12.63 -6.60 3.09
CA ALA A 193 13.99 -7.05 3.36
C ALA A 193 14.40 -8.26 2.49
N ALA A 194 13.44 -9.08 2.06
CA ALA A 194 13.63 -10.16 1.09
C ALA A 194 13.64 -9.68 -0.38
N GLY A 195 13.64 -8.37 -0.63
CA GLY A 195 13.77 -7.75 -1.95
C GLY A 195 12.45 -7.45 -2.65
N ARG A 196 11.29 -7.61 -2.00
CA ARG A 196 9.99 -7.23 -2.60
C ARG A 196 9.86 -5.70 -2.62
N THR A 197 9.41 -5.17 -3.74
CA THR A 197 9.01 -3.77 -3.85
C THR A 197 7.63 -3.58 -3.26
N ILE A 198 7.44 -2.59 -2.40
CA ILE A 198 6.16 -2.34 -1.72
C ILE A 198 5.75 -0.88 -1.95
N LEU A 199 4.51 -0.69 -2.40
CA LEU A 199 3.82 0.60 -2.39
C LEU A 199 2.58 0.47 -1.50
N ALA A 200 2.57 1.11 -0.35
CA ALA A 200 1.47 1.05 0.60
C ALA A 200 0.81 2.42 0.78
N VAL A 201 -0.48 2.49 0.50
CA VAL A 201 -1.31 3.63 0.91
C VAL A 201 -1.66 3.48 2.38
N THR A 202 -1.47 4.54 3.14
CA THR A 202 -1.91 4.63 4.54
C THR A 202 -2.32 6.06 4.90
N HIS A 203 -3.18 6.20 5.87
CA HIS A 203 -3.50 7.51 6.48
C HIS A 203 -2.68 7.74 7.77
N ASP A 204 -2.01 6.72 8.29
CA ASP A 204 -1.19 6.84 9.50
C ASP A 204 0.26 7.18 9.12
N VAL A 205 0.67 8.39 9.51
CA VAL A 205 2.00 8.95 9.19
C VAL A 205 3.10 8.27 10.00
N ASN A 206 2.82 7.92 11.26
CA ASN A 206 3.83 7.31 12.13
C ASN A 206 4.34 5.95 11.60
N PRO A 207 3.47 4.96 11.31
CA PRO A 207 3.89 3.74 10.65
C PRO A 207 4.59 3.98 9.30
N ALA A 208 4.07 4.91 8.48
CA ALA A 208 4.70 5.24 7.21
C ALA A 208 6.15 5.71 7.41
N ALA A 209 6.39 6.59 8.38
CA ALA A 209 7.72 7.11 8.68
C ALA A 209 8.66 6.05 9.27
N LEU A 210 8.14 5.07 10.03
CA LEU A 210 8.94 4.04 10.68
C LEU A 210 9.28 2.85 9.77
N ASP A 211 8.43 2.55 8.77
CA ASP A 211 8.52 1.30 8.00
C ASP A 211 9.05 1.49 6.57
N SER A 212 8.91 2.67 5.96
CA SER A 212 9.30 2.88 4.57
C SER A 212 10.60 3.64 4.40
N GLN A 213 11.30 3.39 3.28
CA GLN A 213 12.51 4.13 2.93
C GLN A 213 12.18 5.50 2.36
N ARG A 214 11.00 5.66 1.74
CA ARG A 214 10.56 6.92 1.17
C ARG A 214 9.05 7.10 1.28
N ILE A 215 8.62 8.35 1.36
CA ILE A 215 7.22 8.73 1.48
C ILE A 215 6.86 9.67 0.33
N LEU A 216 5.71 9.39 -0.26
CA LEU A 216 5.03 10.26 -1.23
C LEU A 216 3.74 10.77 -0.60
N ALA A 217 3.66 12.07 -0.36
CA ALA A 217 2.45 12.68 0.17
C ALA A 217 1.65 13.33 -0.95
N LEU A 218 0.36 12.98 -1.03
CA LEU A 218 -0.60 13.61 -1.94
C LEU A 218 -1.47 14.61 -1.20
N ARG A 219 -1.70 15.76 -1.84
CA ARG A 219 -2.70 16.75 -1.45
C ARG A 219 -3.41 17.27 -2.69
N GLU A 220 -4.74 17.26 -2.68
CA GLU A 220 -5.57 17.78 -3.79
C GLU A 220 -5.16 17.26 -5.17
N GLY A 221 -4.80 15.95 -5.24
CA GLY A 221 -4.39 15.30 -6.47
C GLY A 221 -2.98 15.63 -6.96
N ARG A 222 -2.17 16.34 -6.18
CA ARG A 222 -0.78 16.71 -6.50
C ARG A 222 0.19 16.10 -5.49
N ILE A 223 1.45 15.95 -5.88
CA ILE A 223 2.51 15.59 -4.94
C ILE A 223 2.84 16.83 -4.10
N ALA A 224 2.57 16.76 -2.80
CA ALA A 224 2.94 17.78 -1.84
C ALA A 224 4.32 17.54 -1.23
N PHE A 225 4.76 16.26 -1.18
CA PHE A 225 6.07 15.86 -0.70
C PHE A 225 6.48 14.53 -1.35
N CYS A 226 7.77 14.37 -1.65
CA CYS A 226 8.35 13.08 -2.03
C CYS A 226 9.81 13.03 -1.55
N GLY A 227 10.08 12.20 -0.54
CA GLY A 227 11.40 12.15 0.07
C GLY A 227 11.51 11.15 1.22
N PRO A 228 12.65 11.09 1.90
CA PRO A 228 12.86 10.22 3.06
C PRO A 228 12.02 10.69 4.27
N PRO A 229 11.68 9.76 5.21
CA PRO A 229 10.83 10.05 6.36
C PRO A 229 11.33 11.22 7.23
N GLU A 230 12.63 11.39 7.39
CA GLU A 230 13.24 12.44 8.22
C GLU A 230 12.88 13.85 7.71
N HIS A 231 12.75 14.01 6.40
CA HIS A 231 12.36 15.28 5.80
C HIS A 231 10.86 15.51 5.86
N LEU A 232 10.04 14.45 5.88
CA LEU A 232 8.60 14.57 6.07
C LEU A 232 8.25 15.08 7.48
N MET A 233 8.94 14.54 8.49
CA MET A 233 8.65 14.78 9.91
C MET A 233 9.12 16.17 10.38
N GLN A 234 8.92 17.18 9.54
CA GLN A 234 9.13 18.59 9.85
C GLN A 234 7.76 19.30 9.96
N PRO A 235 7.54 20.17 10.97
CA PRO A 235 6.24 20.78 11.21
C PRO A 235 5.67 21.51 10.00
N GLU A 236 6.52 22.22 9.25
CA GLU A 236 6.10 22.99 8.06
C GLU A 236 5.65 22.07 6.92
N VAL A 237 6.36 20.95 6.70
CA VAL A 237 6.00 19.97 5.67
C VAL A 237 4.65 19.31 6.02
N LEU A 238 4.48 18.88 7.26
CA LEU A 238 3.23 18.27 7.73
C LEU A 238 2.06 19.27 7.67
N ARG A 239 2.27 20.53 8.07
CA ARG A 239 1.27 21.58 7.94
C ARG A 239 0.86 21.80 6.49
N ASN A 240 1.81 21.78 5.54
CA ASN A 240 1.51 21.90 4.12
C ASN A 240 0.65 20.74 3.62
N ILE A 241 0.87 19.50 4.09
CA ILE A 241 0.13 18.31 3.65
C ILE A 241 -1.28 18.26 4.27
N TYR A 242 -1.39 18.49 5.59
CA TYR A 242 -2.62 18.23 6.36
C TYR A 242 -3.41 19.48 6.71
N SER A 243 -2.88 20.69 6.47
CA SER A 243 -3.49 21.98 6.88
C SER A 243 -3.80 22.06 8.38
N ALA A 244 -3.00 21.36 9.20
CA ALA A 244 -3.14 21.28 10.64
C ALA A 244 -1.78 21.40 11.32
N GLU A 245 -1.76 21.96 12.52
CA GLU A 245 -0.59 21.90 13.39
C GLU A 245 -0.55 20.53 14.07
N LEU A 246 0.56 19.83 13.88
CA LEU A 246 0.79 18.50 14.43
C LEU A 246 1.93 18.58 15.45
N LEU A 247 1.70 18.07 16.64
CA LEU A 247 2.72 18.00 17.68
C LEU A 247 3.67 16.84 17.39
N LEU A 248 4.96 17.13 17.33
CA LEU A 248 6.00 16.12 17.18
C LEU A 248 6.72 15.90 18.51
N MET A 249 6.91 14.64 18.86
CA MET A 249 7.71 14.21 20.01
C MET A 249 8.69 13.11 19.60
N PRO A 250 9.85 13.01 20.27
CA PRO A 250 10.75 11.89 20.00
C PRO A 250 10.14 10.57 20.46
N HIS A 251 10.22 9.54 19.62
CA HIS A 251 9.83 8.18 19.97
C HIS A 251 10.75 7.64 21.10
N PRO A 252 10.20 7.08 22.20
CA PRO A 252 10.96 6.72 23.40
C PRO A 252 12.14 5.76 23.14
N SER A 253 11.99 4.85 22.17
CA SER A 253 12.99 3.82 21.91
C SER A 253 13.96 4.17 20.76
N THR A 254 13.52 4.96 19.77
CA THR A 254 14.32 5.24 18.56
C THR A 254 14.80 6.68 18.47
N GLY A 255 14.21 7.60 19.24
CA GLY A 255 14.48 9.03 19.16
C GLY A 255 13.92 9.71 17.90
N GLN A 256 13.35 8.96 16.97
CA GLN A 256 12.75 9.52 15.75
C GLN A 256 11.49 10.32 16.09
N PRO A 257 11.22 11.44 15.39
CA PRO A 257 10.00 12.20 15.62
C PRO A 257 8.76 11.38 15.26
N ILE A 258 7.75 11.44 16.11
CA ILE A 258 6.42 10.86 15.90
C ILE A 258 5.36 11.94 16.12
N ILE A 259 4.27 11.85 15.38
CA ILE A 259 3.10 12.69 15.60
C ILE A 259 2.34 12.15 16.81
N VAL A 260 2.05 13.04 17.77
CA VAL A 260 1.19 12.73 18.92
C VAL A 260 -0.11 13.53 18.82
N PRO A 261 -1.25 12.94 19.25
CA PRO A 261 -2.51 13.66 19.30
C PRO A 261 -2.40 14.85 20.25
N THR A 262 -2.83 16.03 19.80
CA THR A 262 -3.05 17.20 20.68
C THR A 262 -4.48 17.15 21.18
N ALA A 263 -4.69 17.42 22.48
CA ALA A 263 -6.01 17.75 22.94
C ALA A 263 -6.48 19.00 22.17
N LEU A 264 -7.64 18.95 21.54
CA LEU A 264 -8.25 20.15 20.99
C LEU A 264 -8.46 21.09 22.18
N GLU A 265 -7.71 22.19 22.24
CA GLU A 265 -8.06 23.29 23.16
C GLU A 265 -9.43 23.80 22.71
N THR A 266 -10.46 23.35 23.39
CA THR A 266 -11.77 24.00 23.31
C THR A 266 -11.57 25.43 23.83
N ASN A 267 -11.86 26.43 23.01
CA ASN A 267 -11.77 27.87 23.31
C ASN A 267 -12.60 28.32 24.52
N GLU A 268 -13.17 27.41 25.29
CA GLU A 268 -13.97 27.70 26.49
C GLU A 268 -13.16 28.04 27.74
N ASN A 269 -11.83 27.84 27.75
CA ASN A 269 -11.00 28.12 28.93
C ASN A 269 -10.35 29.53 28.95
N GLN A 270 -10.45 30.31 27.88
CA GLN A 270 -9.95 31.70 27.90
C GLN A 270 -10.91 32.73 28.52
N GLU A 271 -12.17 32.40 28.70
CA GLU A 271 -13.14 33.32 29.32
C GLU A 271 -13.27 33.18 30.86
N ARG A 272 -12.61 32.18 31.47
CA ARG A 272 -12.68 31.98 32.94
C ARG A 272 -11.49 32.53 33.71
N LEU A 273 -10.58 33.24 33.08
CA LEU A 273 -9.40 33.87 33.70
C LEU A 273 -9.35 35.39 33.47
N LYS A 274 -10.51 36.02 33.28
CA LYS A 274 -10.64 37.48 33.33
C LYS A 274 -11.56 37.90 34.48
#